data_9ffabdb7628bdd95e94f10a6c7f09c6f
#
_entry.id   9ffabdb7628bdd95e94f10a6c7f09c6f
#
_cell.length_a   1.000
_cell.length_b   1.000
_cell.length_c   1.000
_cell.angle_alpha   90.00
_cell.angle_beta   90.00
_cell.angle_gamma   90.00
#
_symmetry.space_group_name_H-M   'P 1'
#
loop_
_entity.id
_entity.type
_entity.pdbx_description
1 polymer ?
#
loop_
_entity_poly.entity_id
_entity_poly.type
_entity_poly.pdbx_seq_one_letter_code
_entity_poly.pdbx_strand_id
1 'polypeptide(L)'
;MRLKVSVAFAVLAAALLAVPGAPAASKATYYVSLGDSLAQGFQPIGGPRSPESPPGYNHGYADQLFKLTRHRYTQLREEKLGCGGETTVTFRTGGICTYDHGSQLAEAVAFLQQHQGEIAFVTIDLGANDVLSGGGVAAIAANLPPALAELAAAAGPGVPIIGMNYYDPFLAPVWFQTQSLAALQVEVATTVGFNDFLESIYGAFGLEVADVETAFSVTDLTLVGATPVNVLRTCAWTWMCSVGDIHANTDGYGVMAQAFLAELDD
;
A
#
# COMPACT_ATOMS: atom_id res chain seq x y z
N MET A 1 26.80 91.78 0.82
CA MET A 1 26.18 90.73 1.67
C MET A 1 25.80 89.59 0.69
N ARG A 2 26.61 88.54 0.57
CA ARG A 2 26.37 87.43 -0.35
C ARG A 2 25.83 86.25 0.40
N LEU A 3 24.59 85.88 0.09
CA LEU A 3 23.84 84.75 0.68
C LEU A 3 24.36 83.44 -0.01
N LYS A 4 24.95 82.51 0.75
CA LYS A 4 25.30 81.17 0.20
C LYS A 4 24.15 80.24 0.51
N VAL A 5 23.51 79.76 -0.55
CA VAL A 5 22.50 78.70 -0.48
C VAL A 5 23.22 77.35 -0.63
N SER A 6 23.20 76.56 0.44
CA SER A 6 23.71 75.17 0.41
C SER A 6 22.56 74.19 0.10
N VAL A 7 22.64 73.55 -1.03
CA VAL A 7 21.73 72.47 -1.46
C VAL A 7 22.26 71.17 -0.91
N ALA A 8 21.53 70.55 0.01
CA ALA A 8 21.84 69.20 0.52
C ALA A 8 21.14 68.17 -0.37
N PHE A 9 21.93 67.32 -1.05
CA PHE A 9 21.44 66.15 -1.77
C PHE A 9 21.25 65.01 -0.75
N ALA A 10 19.99 64.59 -0.52
CA ALA A 10 19.69 63.34 0.18
C ALA A 10 19.76 62.19 -0.80
N VAL A 11 20.76 61.29 -0.63
CA VAL A 11 20.85 60.03 -1.35
C VAL A 11 19.94 59.03 -0.63
N LEU A 12 18.85 58.65 -1.25
CA LEU A 12 17.93 57.60 -0.77
C LEU A 12 18.52 56.25 -1.19
N ALA A 13 19.19 55.51 -0.30
CA ALA A 13 19.63 54.14 -0.53
C ALA A 13 18.41 53.21 -0.44
N ALA A 14 17.92 52.71 -1.56
CA ALA A 14 16.91 51.63 -1.61
C ALA A 14 17.58 50.32 -1.25
N ALA A 15 17.36 49.86 -0.03
CA ALA A 15 17.75 48.48 0.35
C ALA A 15 16.79 47.49 -0.29
N LEU A 16 17.26 46.79 -1.33
CA LEU A 16 16.61 45.60 -1.90
C LEU A 16 16.67 44.49 -0.86
N LEU A 17 15.56 44.29 -0.16
CA LEU A 17 15.33 43.10 0.66
C LEU A 17 15.20 41.91 -0.29
N ALA A 18 16.26 41.11 -0.40
CA ALA A 18 16.20 39.81 -1.04
C ALA A 18 15.25 38.92 -0.22
N VAL A 19 14.04 38.67 -0.76
CA VAL A 19 13.12 37.65 -0.24
C VAL A 19 13.85 36.32 -0.44
N PRO A 20 14.10 35.53 0.62
CA PRO A 20 14.62 34.18 0.44
C PRO A 20 13.64 33.43 -0.47
N GLY A 21 14.11 32.98 -1.63
CA GLY A 21 13.31 32.12 -2.49
C GLY A 21 12.86 30.91 -1.69
N ALA A 22 11.56 30.59 -1.73
CA ALA A 22 11.06 29.37 -1.15
C ALA A 22 11.92 28.20 -1.70
N PRO A 23 12.36 27.27 -0.85
CA PRO A 23 13.11 26.12 -1.33
C PRO A 23 12.27 25.46 -2.44
N ALA A 24 12.90 25.21 -3.58
CA ALA A 24 12.25 24.47 -4.65
C ALA A 24 11.78 23.16 -4.06
N ALA A 25 10.47 22.88 -4.14
CA ALA A 25 9.92 21.62 -3.68
C ALA A 25 10.71 20.49 -4.32
N SER A 26 11.37 19.67 -3.49
CA SER A 26 12.08 18.48 -3.94
C SER A 26 11.04 17.58 -4.62
N LYS A 27 11.32 17.18 -5.87
CA LYS A 27 10.38 16.29 -6.57
C LYS A 27 10.44 14.92 -5.91
N ALA A 28 9.28 14.42 -5.50
CA ALA A 28 9.16 13.06 -5.04
C ALA A 28 9.60 12.09 -6.16
N THR A 29 10.46 11.15 -5.86
CA THR A 29 11.05 10.22 -6.83
C THR A 29 10.83 8.76 -6.49
N TYR A 30 10.28 8.43 -5.32
CA TYR A 30 10.10 7.05 -4.88
C TYR A 30 8.66 6.73 -4.48
N TYR A 31 8.17 5.62 -4.99
CA TYR A 31 7.06 4.83 -4.48
C TYR A 31 7.64 3.66 -3.67
N VAL A 32 7.24 3.49 -2.43
CA VAL A 32 7.68 2.39 -1.57
C VAL A 32 6.52 1.44 -1.32
N SER A 33 6.65 0.16 -1.69
CA SER A 33 5.63 -0.85 -1.44
C SER A 33 6.09 -1.84 -0.36
N LEU A 34 5.25 -1.98 0.68
CA LEU A 34 5.49 -2.78 1.87
C LEU A 34 4.38 -3.82 2.01
N GLY A 35 4.68 -4.93 2.68
CA GLY A 35 3.67 -5.93 2.99
C GLY A 35 4.13 -7.35 2.74
N ASP A 36 3.18 -8.18 2.37
CA ASP A 36 3.38 -9.61 2.23
C ASP A 36 3.55 -10.08 0.76
N SER A 37 3.06 -11.27 0.44
CA SER A 37 3.11 -11.83 -0.91
C SER A 37 2.31 -11.03 -1.94
N LEU A 38 1.32 -10.23 -1.51
CA LEU A 38 0.55 -9.38 -2.41
C LEU A 38 1.38 -8.16 -2.84
N ALA A 39 2.08 -7.49 -1.91
CA ALA A 39 3.05 -6.44 -2.24
C ALA A 39 4.20 -6.99 -3.09
N GLN A 40 4.64 -8.21 -2.79
CA GLN A 40 5.65 -8.89 -3.60
C GLN A 40 5.14 -9.19 -5.03
N GLY A 41 3.82 -9.32 -5.23
CA GLY A 41 3.19 -9.68 -6.50
C GLY A 41 3.30 -11.17 -6.82
N PHE A 42 3.25 -12.02 -5.80
CA PHE A 42 3.37 -13.46 -5.96
C PHE A 42 2.25 -14.05 -6.82
N GLN A 43 2.62 -14.95 -7.73
CA GLN A 43 1.70 -15.77 -8.52
C GLN A 43 2.23 -17.19 -8.62
N PRO A 44 1.41 -18.25 -8.41
CA PRO A 44 1.86 -19.64 -8.38
C PRO A 44 2.24 -20.17 -9.75
N ILE A 45 1.66 -19.61 -10.83
CA ILE A 45 1.93 -20.01 -12.22
C ILE A 45 2.43 -18.81 -13.00
N GLY A 46 3.60 -18.96 -13.64
CA GLY A 46 4.22 -17.88 -14.43
C GLY A 46 4.77 -16.73 -13.57
N GLY A 47 4.61 -16.82 -12.26
CA GLY A 47 5.22 -15.95 -11.29
C GLY A 47 6.51 -16.56 -10.74
N PRO A 48 7.40 -15.76 -10.24
CA PRO A 48 8.66 -16.25 -9.69
C PRO A 48 8.44 -16.89 -8.34
N ARG A 49 9.08 -18.02 -8.15
CA ARG A 49 9.14 -18.79 -6.90
C ARG A 49 10.43 -18.51 -6.12
N SER A 50 11.14 -17.43 -6.41
CA SER A 50 12.44 -17.13 -5.82
C SER A 50 12.63 -15.63 -5.57
N PRO A 51 13.27 -15.22 -4.48
CA PRO A 51 13.65 -13.81 -4.24
C PRO A 51 14.56 -13.21 -5.33
N GLU A 52 15.22 -14.06 -6.12
CA GLU A 52 16.07 -13.66 -7.25
C GLU A 52 15.30 -13.66 -8.59
N SER A 53 14.07 -13.23 -8.53
CA SER A 53 13.11 -13.45 -9.59
C SER A 53 13.46 -12.89 -10.94
N PRO A 54 13.34 -13.72 -11.99
CA PRO A 54 13.43 -13.25 -13.36
C PRO A 54 12.24 -12.36 -13.75
N PRO A 55 12.25 -11.72 -14.92
CA PRO A 55 11.36 -10.65 -15.37
C PRO A 55 9.83 -10.91 -15.39
N GLY A 56 9.30 -11.88 -14.65
CA GLY A 56 7.87 -12.21 -14.57
C GLY A 56 7.12 -11.58 -13.39
N TYR A 57 7.81 -10.94 -12.44
CA TYR A 57 7.22 -10.30 -11.25
C TYR A 57 6.57 -8.94 -11.48
N ASN A 58 6.64 -8.40 -12.66
CA ASN A 58 6.17 -7.06 -12.97
C ASN A 58 4.65 -7.01 -13.20
N HIS A 59 3.88 -7.82 -12.46
CA HIS A 59 2.43 -7.94 -12.60
C HIS A 59 1.67 -7.94 -11.27
N GLY A 60 2.37 -7.71 -10.14
CA GLY A 60 1.75 -7.44 -8.85
C GLY A 60 1.03 -6.10 -8.82
N TYR A 61 0.24 -5.84 -7.77
CA TYR A 61 -0.45 -4.56 -7.65
C TYR A 61 0.55 -3.38 -7.58
N ALA A 62 1.66 -3.56 -6.85
CA ALA A 62 2.68 -2.54 -6.71
C ALA A 62 3.27 -2.13 -8.07
N ASP A 63 3.66 -3.11 -8.90
CA ASP A 63 4.17 -2.87 -10.25
C ASP A 63 3.16 -2.18 -11.16
N GLN A 64 1.87 -2.56 -11.03
CA GLN A 64 0.81 -1.97 -11.83
C GLN A 64 0.49 -0.54 -11.37
N LEU A 65 0.44 -0.29 -10.07
CA LEU A 65 0.27 1.05 -9.50
C LEU A 65 1.44 1.96 -9.88
N PHE A 66 2.67 1.47 -9.82
CA PHE A 66 3.82 2.20 -10.33
C PHE A 66 3.65 2.62 -11.80
N LYS A 67 3.20 1.71 -12.68
CA LYS A 67 2.95 2.01 -14.09
C LYS A 67 1.85 3.06 -14.28
N LEU A 68 0.80 3.01 -13.45
CA LEU A 68 -0.32 3.95 -13.48
C LEU A 68 0.09 5.35 -12.99
N THR A 69 0.97 5.43 -12.01
CA THR A 69 1.35 6.69 -11.34
C THR A 69 2.60 7.36 -11.91
N ARG A 70 3.49 6.63 -12.58
CA ARG A 70 4.78 7.15 -13.04
C ARG A 70 4.73 8.43 -13.90
N HIS A 71 3.59 8.69 -14.53
CA HIS A 71 3.41 9.91 -15.34
C HIS A 71 3.06 11.15 -14.49
N ARG A 72 2.64 10.95 -13.23
CA ARG A 72 2.30 12.01 -12.26
C ARG A 72 3.55 12.58 -11.58
N TYR A 73 4.59 11.75 -11.48
CA TYR A 73 5.84 12.08 -10.79
C TYR A 73 7.01 12.00 -11.76
N THR A 74 7.81 13.05 -11.82
CA THR A 74 9.00 13.05 -12.69
C THR A 74 10.04 12.07 -12.14
N GLN A 75 10.47 11.10 -12.93
CA GLN A 75 11.47 10.09 -12.57
C GLN A 75 11.06 9.22 -11.35
N LEU A 76 9.77 8.90 -11.21
CA LEU A 76 9.32 7.97 -10.19
C LEU A 76 10.08 6.64 -10.32
N ARG A 77 10.56 6.13 -9.19
CA ARG A 77 11.18 4.82 -9.02
C ARG A 77 10.35 4.02 -8.02
N GLU A 78 10.33 2.71 -8.18
CA GLU A 78 9.68 1.81 -7.25
C GLU A 78 10.74 1.19 -6.34
N GLU A 79 10.51 1.26 -5.02
CA GLU A 79 11.22 0.50 -4.01
C GLU A 79 10.28 -0.55 -3.45
N LYS A 80 10.51 -1.81 -3.82
CA LYS A 80 9.60 -2.92 -3.55
C LYS A 80 10.19 -3.82 -2.46
N LEU A 81 9.65 -3.71 -1.25
CA LEU A 81 10.13 -4.43 -0.07
C LEU A 81 9.23 -5.59 0.37
N GLY A 82 8.08 -5.81 -0.28
CA GLY A 82 7.13 -6.87 0.06
C GLY A 82 7.78 -8.26 0.13
N CYS A 83 7.34 -9.07 1.10
CA CYS A 83 7.91 -10.39 1.42
C CYS A 83 6.82 -11.44 1.61
N GLY A 84 6.82 -12.48 0.80
CA GLY A 84 5.84 -13.58 0.89
C GLY A 84 5.80 -14.23 2.27
N GLY A 85 4.60 -14.32 2.87
CA GLY A 85 4.39 -14.89 4.21
C GLY A 85 4.62 -13.91 5.36
N GLU A 86 4.91 -12.64 5.10
CA GLU A 86 5.15 -11.63 6.14
C GLU A 86 3.92 -11.47 7.04
N THR A 87 4.14 -11.49 8.34
CA THR A 87 3.16 -11.18 9.38
C THR A 87 3.51 -9.83 10.02
N THR A 88 2.60 -9.24 10.79
CA THR A 88 2.92 -8.01 11.54
C THR A 88 4.06 -8.19 12.54
N VAL A 89 4.25 -9.41 13.05
CA VAL A 89 5.38 -9.76 13.93
C VAL A 89 6.69 -9.75 13.15
N THR A 90 6.76 -10.53 12.06
CA THR A 90 8.00 -10.69 11.28
C THR A 90 8.35 -9.44 10.50
N PHE A 91 7.37 -8.63 10.10
CA PHE A 91 7.56 -7.30 9.56
C PHE A 91 8.44 -6.42 10.46
N ARG A 92 8.24 -6.52 11.78
CA ARG A 92 9.01 -5.78 12.78
C ARG A 92 10.31 -6.46 13.19
N THR A 93 10.32 -7.79 13.24
CA THR A 93 11.43 -8.55 13.83
C THR A 93 12.33 -9.26 12.82
N GLY A 94 11.89 -9.33 11.56
CA GLY A 94 12.56 -10.11 10.51
C GLY A 94 12.30 -11.62 10.65
N GLY A 95 13.01 -12.39 9.85
CA GLY A 95 13.04 -13.86 9.94
C GLY A 95 12.41 -14.61 8.77
N ILE A 96 11.77 -13.91 7.82
CA ILE A 96 11.24 -14.53 6.58
C ILE A 96 12.14 -14.17 5.39
N CYS A 97 12.15 -12.91 4.99
CA CYS A 97 13.08 -12.43 3.96
C CYS A 97 14.34 -11.83 4.59
N THR A 98 15.39 -11.69 3.78
CA THR A 98 16.63 -11.08 4.21
C THR A 98 16.63 -9.60 3.83
N TYR A 99 16.86 -8.74 4.82
CA TYR A 99 17.01 -7.30 4.67
C TYR A 99 18.32 -6.87 5.30
N ASP A 100 18.99 -5.87 4.75
CA ASP A 100 20.27 -5.35 5.26
C ASP A 100 20.13 -4.79 6.68
N HIS A 101 18.95 -4.23 7.01
CA HIS A 101 18.62 -3.69 8.33
C HIS A 101 17.87 -4.69 9.24
N GLY A 102 17.77 -5.98 8.84
CA GLY A 102 17.30 -7.10 9.67
C GLY A 102 15.81 -7.37 9.60
N SER A 103 14.94 -6.41 9.27
CA SER A 103 13.50 -6.60 9.07
C SER A 103 12.97 -5.68 7.98
N GLN A 104 11.81 -6.02 7.42
CA GLN A 104 11.17 -5.17 6.40
C GLN A 104 10.90 -3.75 6.93
N LEU A 105 10.41 -3.63 8.17
CA LEU A 105 10.19 -2.33 8.81
C LEU A 105 11.48 -1.53 8.93
N ALA A 106 12.55 -2.15 9.43
CA ALA A 106 13.82 -1.44 9.62
C ALA A 106 14.43 -1.01 8.28
N GLU A 107 14.29 -1.83 7.24
CA GLU A 107 14.70 -1.50 5.87
C GLU A 107 13.89 -0.31 5.33
N ALA A 108 12.56 -0.37 5.46
CA ALA A 108 11.68 0.72 5.04
C ALA A 108 12.00 2.04 5.77
N VAL A 109 12.19 2.00 7.09
CA VAL A 109 12.54 3.17 7.90
C VAL A 109 13.87 3.77 7.45
N ALA A 110 14.90 2.94 7.24
CA ALA A 110 16.20 3.41 6.76
C ALA A 110 16.09 4.06 5.38
N PHE A 111 15.36 3.43 4.45
CA PHE A 111 15.13 3.96 3.10
C PHE A 111 14.37 5.29 3.13
N LEU A 112 13.26 5.37 3.87
CA LEU A 112 12.46 6.59 4.01
C LEU A 112 13.26 7.75 4.60
N GLN A 113 14.07 7.48 5.63
CA GLN A 113 14.95 8.48 6.25
C GLN A 113 16.05 8.97 5.29
N GLN A 114 16.62 8.06 4.50
CA GLN A 114 17.65 8.41 3.50
C GLN A 114 17.08 9.28 2.38
N HIS A 115 15.81 9.09 2.03
CA HIS A 115 15.13 9.73 0.89
C HIS A 115 14.07 10.76 1.31
N GLN A 116 14.23 11.40 2.48
CA GLN A 116 13.29 12.44 2.94
C GLN A 116 13.10 13.54 1.91
N GLY A 117 11.83 13.87 1.61
CA GLY A 117 11.45 14.84 0.59
C GLY A 117 11.51 14.31 -0.86
N GLU A 118 11.87 13.04 -1.05
CA GLU A 118 11.88 12.35 -2.35
C GLU A 118 10.84 11.21 -2.42
N ILE A 119 10.06 10.99 -1.35
CA ILE A 119 9.01 9.96 -1.31
C ILE A 119 7.72 10.54 -1.87
N ALA A 120 7.16 9.88 -2.88
CA ALA A 120 5.86 10.22 -3.44
C ALA A 120 4.71 9.68 -2.58
N PHE A 121 4.75 8.39 -2.28
CA PHE A 121 3.77 7.70 -1.43
C PHE A 121 4.32 6.33 -1.01
N VAL A 122 3.65 5.72 -0.01
CA VAL A 122 3.92 4.38 0.51
C VAL A 122 2.63 3.57 0.47
N THR A 123 2.69 2.29 0.09
CA THR A 123 1.57 1.35 0.26
C THR A 123 1.95 0.24 1.22
N ILE A 124 0.96 -0.28 1.98
CA ILE A 124 1.19 -1.36 2.94
C ILE A 124 -0.01 -2.32 2.99
N ASP A 125 0.27 -3.61 2.84
CA ASP A 125 -0.68 -4.71 3.02
C ASP A 125 -0.12 -5.71 4.04
N LEU A 126 -0.69 -5.74 5.25
CA LEU A 126 -0.28 -6.64 6.33
C LEU A 126 -1.47 -7.07 7.19
N GLY A 127 -1.43 -8.31 7.65
CA GLY A 127 -2.39 -8.85 8.60
C GLY A 127 -3.01 -10.19 8.17
N ALA A 128 -3.16 -10.45 6.86
CA ALA A 128 -3.72 -11.70 6.38
C ALA A 128 -2.91 -12.91 6.87
N ASN A 129 -1.59 -12.86 6.82
CA ASN A 129 -0.73 -13.95 7.28
C ASN A 129 -0.76 -14.14 8.80
N ASP A 130 -1.05 -13.10 9.59
CA ASP A 130 -1.26 -13.26 11.04
C ASP A 130 -2.45 -14.16 11.32
N VAL A 131 -3.56 -13.98 10.60
CA VAL A 131 -4.75 -14.82 10.72
C VAL A 131 -4.48 -16.23 10.19
N LEU A 132 -3.90 -16.37 9.01
CA LEU A 132 -3.64 -17.66 8.37
C LEU A 132 -2.62 -18.51 9.13
N SER A 133 -1.67 -17.90 9.82
CA SER A 133 -0.64 -18.61 10.63
C SER A 133 -1.03 -18.83 12.08
N GLY A 134 -2.22 -18.38 12.50
CA GLY A 134 -2.75 -18.60 13.86
C GLY A 134 -2.35 -17.52 14.89
N GLY A 135 -1.67 -16.45 14.49
CA GLY A 135 -1.41 -15.28 15.36
C GLY A 135 -2.66 -14.43 15.58
N GLY A 136 -3.53 -14.38 14.57
CA GLY A 136 -4.84 -13.74 14.61
C GLY A 136 -4.79 -12.23 14.83
N VAL A 137 -5.95 -11.64 15.06
CA VAL A 137 -6.12 -10.19 15.26
C VAL A 137 -5.35 -9.64 16.47
N ALA A 138 -5.05 -10.49 17.46
CA ALA A 138 -4.27 -10.07 18.63
C ALA A 138 -2.83 -9.72 18.28
N ALA A 139 -2.20 -10.49 17.38
CA ALA A 139 -0.86 -10.18 16.88
C ALA A 139 -0.86 -8.87 16.09
N ILE A 140 -1.86 -8.67 15.24
CA ILE A 140 -2.03 -7.44 14.45
C ILE A 140 -2.19 -6.22 15.38
N ALA A 141 -3.11 -6.31 16.37
CA ALA A 141 -3.33 -5.24 17.34
C ALA A 141 -2.08 -4.84 18.13
N ALA A 142 -1.19 -5.80 18.39
CA ALA A 142 0.03 -5.54 19.13
C ALA A 142 1.17 -4.96 18.25
N ASN A 143 1.22 -5.30 16.97
CA ASN A 143 2.39 -5.03 16.13
C ASN A 143 2.17 -3.98 15.04
N LEU A 144 0.99 -3.94 14.43
CA LEU A 144 0.73 -3.00 13.34
C LEU A 144 0.74 -1.53 13.79
N PRO A 145 0.08 -1.12 14.91
CA PRO A 145 0.09 0.26 15.34
C PRO A 145 1.48 0.86 15.56
N PRO A 146 2.40 0.23 16.34
CA PRO A 146 3.75 0.77 16.49
C PRO A 146 4.54 0.79 15.18
N ALA A 147 4.33 -0.16 14.27
CA ALA A 147 4.97 -0.16 12.96
C ALA A 147 4.52 1.03 12.11
N LEU A 148 3.21 1.32 12.08
CA LEU A 148 2.66 2.49 11.37
C LEU A 148 3.19 3.81 11.95
N ALA A 149 3.34 3.91 13.28
CA ALA A 149 3.95 5.07 13.91
C ALA A 149 5.40 5.30 13.46
N GLU A 150 6.20 4.22 13.39
CA GLU A 150 7.59 4.28 12.94
C GLU A 150 7.68 4.68 11.45
N LEU A 151 6.83 4.10 10.59
CA LEU A 151 6.76 4.44 9.17
C LEU A 151 6.36 5.89 8.94
N ALA A 152 5.31 6.37 9.62
CA ALA A 152 4.84 7.75 9.50
C ALA A 152 5.92 8.76 9.95
N ALA A 153 6.64 8.46 11.04
CA ALA A 153 7.74 9.29 11.52
C ALA A 153 8.91 9.33 10.52
N ALA A 154 9.22 8.19 9.87
CA ALA A 154 10.31 8.08 8.91
C ALA A 154 9.98 8.73 7.56
N ALA A 155 8.75 8.56 7.07
CA ALA A 155 8.28 9.17 5.82
C ALA A 155 8.23 10.70 5.91
N GLY A 156 7.91 11.22 7.10
CA GLY A 156 7.77 12.65 7.32
C GLY A 156 6.39 13.19 6.96
N PRO A 157 6.13 14.48 7.28
CA PRO A 157 4.81 15.06 7.13
C PRO A 157 4.40 15.19 5.65
N GLY A 158 3.15 14.85 5.36
CA GLY A 158 2.55 15.02 4.02
C GLY A 158 2.89 13.93 3.01
N VAL A 159 3.61 12.88 3.41
CA VAL A 159 3.80 11.69 2.57
C VAL A 159 2.59 10.76 2.79
N PRO A 160 1.79 10.47 1.75
CA PRO A 160 0.69 9.53 1.86
C PRO A 160 1.22 8.11 2.18
N ILE A 161 0.66 7.50 3.22
CA ILE A 161 0.81 6.07 3.51
C ILE A 161 -0.58 5.46 3.40
N ILE A 162 -0.77 4.53 2.47
CA ILE A 162 -2.07 3.95 2.16
C ILE A 162 -2.06 2.49 2.60
N GLY A 163 -2.96 2.15 3.52
CA GLY A 163 -3.24 0.77 3.90
C GLY A 163 -4.07 0.05 2.86
N MET A 164 -4.34 -1.24 3.08
CA MET A 164 -5.23 -2.04 2.24
C MET A 164 -6.09 -2.94 3.13
N ASN A 165 -7.38 -3.04 2.80
CA ASN A 165 -8.22 -4.15 3.23
C ASN A 165 -8.12 -5.31 2.22
N TYR A 166 -8.77 -6.45 2.47
CA TYR A 166 -8.53 -7.67 1.70
C TYR A 166 -9.77 -8.16 0.95
N TYR A 167 -9.53 -8.72 -0.25
CA TYR A 167 -10.48 -9.64 -0.88
C TYR A 167 -10.52 -10.98 -0.13
N ASP A 168 -11.53 -11.80 -0.43
CA ASP A 168 -11.69 -13.13 0.18
C ASP A 168 -11.53 -14.24 -0.87
N PRO A 169 -10.41 -14.97 -0.86
CA PRO A 169 -10.22 -16.10 -1.77
C PRO A 169 -11.07 -17.33 -1.40
N PHE A 170 -11.57 -17.42 -0.16
CA PHE A 170 -12.30 -18.59 0.34
C PHE A 170 -13.78 -18.62 -0.05
N LEU A 171 -14.33 -17.53 -0.57
CA LEU A 171 -15.71 -17.47 -1.08
C LEU A 171 -15.98 -18.57 -2.12
N ALA A 172 -15.04 -18.83 -3.02
CA ALA A 172 -15.20 -19.84 -4.05
C ALA A 172 -15.23 -21.27 -3.48
N PRO A 173 -14.26 -21.74 -2.69
CA PRO A 173 -14.33 -23.06 -2.07
C PRO A 173 -15.54 -23.24 -1.15
N VAL A 174 -15.94 -22.23 -0.35
CA VAL A 174 -17.16 -22.29 0.47
C VAL A 174 -18.39 -22.51 -0.40
N TRP A 175 -18.53 -21.75 -1.47
CA TRP A 175 -19.64 -21.91 -2.41
C TRP A 175 -19.66 -23.30 -3.09
N PHE A 176 -18.53 -23.72 -3.65
CA PHE A 176 -18.50 -24.99 -4.39
C PHE A 176 -18.68 -26.22 -3.49
N GLN A 177 -18.31 -26.14 -2.22
CA GLN A 177 -18.52 -27.23 -1.25
C GLN A 177 -19.94 -27.27 -0.71
N THR A 178 -20.59 -26.13 -0.50
CA THR A 178 -21.86 -26.06 0.24
C THR A 178 -23.07 -25.74 -0.63
N GLN A 179 -22.91 -25.04 -1.73
CA GLN A 179 -23.98 -24.44 -2.54
C GLN A 179 -24.99 -23.66 -1.68
N SER A 180 -24.53 -23.06 -0.58
CA SER A 180 -25.34 -22.42 0.44
C SER A 180 -25.03 -20.92 0.54
N LEU A 181 -26.00 -20.07 0.23
CA LEU A 181 -25.89 -18.64 0.48
C LEU A 181 -25.70 -18.31 1.97
N ALA A 182 -26.29 -19.11 2.88
CA ALA A 182 -26.13 -18.90 4.31
C ALA A 182 -24.67 -19.16 4.75
N ALA A 183 -24.02 -20.21 4.22
CA ALA A 183 -22.61 -20.48 4.49
C ALA A 183 -21.73 -19.36 3.91
N LEU A 184 -22.04 -18.92 2.70
CA LEU A 184 -21.29 -17.82 2.06
C LEU A 184 -21.45 -16.48 2.81
N GLN A 185 -22.65 -16.21 3.38
CA GLN A 185 -22.86 -15.04 4.23
C GLN A 185 -22.01 -15.04 5.50
N VAL A 186 -21.76 -16.21 6.09
CA VAL A 186 -20.87 -16.35 7.26
C VAL A 186 -19.44 -16.01 6.87
N GLU A 187 -18.97 -16.51 5.73
CA GLU A 187 -17.62 -16.21 5.22
C GLU A 187 -17.45 -14.72 4.93
N VAL A 188 -18.40 -14.14 4.20
CA VAL A 188 -18.43 -12.67 3.94
C VAL A 188 -18.39 -11.89 5.25
N ALA A 189 -19.21 -12.25 6.25
CA ALA A 189 -19.22 -11.53 7.52
C ALA A 189 -17.88 -11.64 8.27
N THR A 190 -17.17 -12.77 8.14
CA THR A 190 -15.84 -12.95 8.71
C THR A 190 -14.81 -12.03 8.06
N THR A 191 -14.83 -11.96 6.74
CA THR A 191 -13.91 -11.08 5.97
C THR A 191 -14.19 -9.61 6.22
N VAL A 192 -15.47 -9.19 6.19
CA VAL A 192 -15.86 -7.81 6.51
C VAL A 192 -15.41 -7.43 7.93
N GLY A 193 -15.66 -8.29 8.93
CA GLY A 193 -15.22 -8.01 10.30
C GLY A 193 -13.69 -7.92 10.46
N PHE A 194 -12.94 -8.66 9.68
CA PHE A 194 -11.49 -8.55 9.61
C PHE A 194 -11.05 -7.24 8.95
N ASN A 195 -11.67 -6.86 7.85
CA ASN A 195 -11.39 -5.63 7.13
C ASN A 195 -11.74 -4.39 7.95
N ASP A 196 -12.93 -4.35 8.58
CA ASP A 196 -13.32 -3.28 9.52
C ASP A 196 -12.29 -3.09 10.64
N PHE A 197 -11.76 -4.21 11.16
CA PHE A 197 -10.71 -4.17 12.19
C PHE A 197 -9.42 -3.54 11.67
N LEU A 198 -8.94 -3.91 10.46
CA LEU A 198 -7.76 -3.30 9.85
C LEU A 198 -7.95 -1.81 9.57
N GLU A 199 -9.10 -1.45 9.00
CA GLU A 199 -9.46 -0.06 8.70
C GLU A 199 -9.50 0.79 9.96
N SER A 200 -9.99 0.23 11.09
CA SER A 200 -9.98 0.92 12.38
C SER A 200 -8.56 1.25 12.86
N ILE A 201 -7.59 0.37 12.58
CA ILE A 201 -6.19 0.60 12.91
C ILE A 201 -5.60 1.68 11.98
N TYR A 202 -5.76 1.54 10.66
CA TYR A 202 -5.23 2.52 9.70
C TYR A 202 -5.82 3.92 9.95
N GLY A 203 -7.14 4.01 10.15
CA GLY A 203 -7.85 5.25 10.44
C GLY A 203 -7.39 5.93 11.75
N ALA A 204 -6.98 5.16 12.78
CA ALA A 204 -6.42 5.70 14.01
C ALA A 204 -5.09 6.46 13.78
N PHE A 205 -4.39 6.21 12.70
CA PHE A 205 -3.18 6.90 12.24
C PHE A 205 -3.45 7.92 11.13
N GLY A 206 -4.71 8.10 10.72
CA GLY A 206 -5.08 9.01 9.63
C GLY A 206 -4.61 8.54 8.25
N LEU A 207 -4.45 7.22 8.08
CA LEU A 207 -4.12 6.62 6.80
C LEU A 207 -5.38 6.33 6.01
N GLU A 208 -5.34 6.59 4.71
CA GLU A 208 -6.34 6.10 3.76
C GLU A 208 -6.20 4.59 3.54
N VAL A 209 -7.27 3.94 3.07
CA VAL A 209 -7.31 2.49 2.87
C VAL A 209 -7.83 2.17 1.49
N ALA A 210 -7.01 1.53 0.68
CA ALA A 210 -7.43 0.97 -0.60
C ALA A 210 -8.49 -0.11 -0.38
N ASP A 211 -9.73 0.19 -0.77
CA ASP A 211 -10.91 -0.67 -0.55
C ASP A 211 -10.96 -1.82 -1.57
N VAL A 212 -10.13 -2.83 -1.33
CA VAL A 212 -10.06 -4.04 -2.14
C VAL A 212 -11.27 -4.95 -1.90
N GLU A 213 -11.90 -4.89 -0.72
CA GLU A 213 -13.14 -5.60 -0.41
C GLU A 213 -14.25 -5.22 -1.39
N THR A 214 -14.54 -3.94 -1.51
CA THR A 214 -15.54 -3.43 -2.46
C THR A 214 -15.11 -3.66 -3.90
N ALA A 215 -13.85 -3.42 -4.24
CA ALA A 215 -13.33 -3.61 -5.58
C ALA A 215 -13.49 -5.05 -6.08
N PHE A 216 -13.33 -6.04 -5.20
CA PHE A 216 -13.57 -7.46 -5.50
C PHE A 216 -15.04 -7.89 -5.34
N SER A 217 -15.93 -6.98 -4.94
CA SER A 217 -17.35 -7.25 -4.70
C SER A 217 -17.58 -8.36 -3.66
N VAL A 218 -16.80 -8.40 -2.57
CA VAL A 218 -16.84 -9.44 -1.53
C VAL A 218 -18.25 -9.63 -0.97
N THR A 219 -19.00 -8.54 -0.81
CA THR A 219 -20.35 -8.55 -0.23
C THR A 219 -21.48 -8.82 -1.23
N ASP A 220 -21.18 -8.91 -2.54
CA ASP A 220 -22.23 -9.07 -3.58
C ASP A 220 -22.62 -10.54 -3.77
N LEU A 221 -23.74 -10.92 -3.16
CA LEU A 221 -24.36 -12.25 -3.25
C LEU A 221 -25.38 -12.38 -4.39
N THR A 222 -25.50 -11.38 -5.28
CA THR A 222 -26.40 -11.43 -6.42
C THR A 222 -26.05 -12.61 -7.32
N LEU A 223 -27.07 -13.42 -7.67
CA LEU A 223 -26.86 -14.58 -8.51
C LEU A 223 -26.79 -14.20 -10.00
N VAL A 224 -25.74 -14.66 -10.66
CA VAL A 224 -25.61 -14.67 -12.13
C VAL A 224 -25.67 -16.13 -12.57
N GLY A 225 -26.82 -16.53 -13.10
CA GLY A 225 -27.12 -17.95 -13.28
C GLY A 225 -27.28 -18.66 -11.94
N ALA A 226 -26.41 -19.62 -11.64
CA ALA A 226 -26.40 -20.34 -10.37
C ALA A 226 -25.26 -19.93 -9.42
N THR A 227 -24.49 -18.89 -9.75
CA THR A 227 -23.29 -18.51 -9.01
C THR A 227 -23.36 -17.06 -8.53
N PRO A 228 -23.04 -16.78 -7.26
CA PRO A 228 -22.94 -15.40 -6.75
C PRO A 228 -21.84 -14.59 -7.41
N VAL A 229 -22.04 -13.27 -7.54
CA VAL A 229 -21.08 -12.34 -8.15
C VAL A 229 -19.73 -12.39 -7.44
N ASN A 230 -19.69 -12.37 -6.12
CA ASN A 230 -18.44 -12.43 -5.35
C ASN A 230 -17.63 -13.70 -5.66
N VAL A 231 -18.28 -14.87 -5.79
CA VAL A 231 -17.64 -16.11 -6.20
C VAL A 231 -17.08 -16.02 -7.62
N LEU A 232 -17.85 -15.45 -8.56
CA LEU A 232 -17.38 -15.22 -9.91
C LEU A 232 -16.15 -14.31 -9.96
N ARG A 233 -16.13 -13.25 -9.13
CA ARG A 233 -14.99 -12.33 -9.03
C ARG A 233 -13.77 -13.03 -8.42
N THR A 234 -13.95 -13.80 -7.33
CA THR A 234 -12.88 -14.62 -6.76
C THR A 234 -12.26 -15.54 -7.82
N CYS A 235 -13.09 -16.26 -8.61
CA CYS A 235 -12.58 -17.14 -9.66
C CYS A 235 -11.89 -16.39 -10.82
N ALA A 236 -12.40 -15.21 -11.17
CA ALA A 236 -11.84 -14.43 -12.27
C ALA A 236 -10.52 -13.76 -11.93
N TRP A 237 -10.35 -13.33 -10.68
CA TRP A 237 -9.25 -12.45 -10.27
C TRP A 237 -8.24 -13.09 -9.32
N THR A 238 -8.45 -14.36 -8.94
CA THR A 238 -7.50 -15.11 -8.13
C THR A 238 -7.11 -16.43 -8.78
N TRP A 239 -6.09 -17.06 -8.25
CA TRP A 239 -5.69 -18.41 -8.62
C TRP A 239 -6.49 -19.50 -7.90
N MET A 240 -7.46 -19.14 -7.05
CA MET A 240 -8.20 -20.09 -6.22
C MET A 240 -8.95 -21.15 -7.03
N CYS A 241 -9.70 -20.73 -8.06
CA CYS A 241 -10.54 -21.66 -8.83
C CYS A 241 -9.75 -22.51 -9.82
N SER A 242 -8.56 -22.08 -10.22
CA SER A 242 -7.75 -22.77 -11.23
C SER A 242 -6.73 -23.75 -10.64
N VAL A 243 -6.08 -23.37 -9.52
CA VAL A 243 -5.01 -24.16 -8.90
C VAL A 243 -5.11 -24.24 -7.37
N GLY A 244 -6.18 -23.70 -6.74
CA GLY A 244 -6.38 -23.74 -5.30
C GLY A 244 -5.42 -22.80 -4.53
N ASP A 245 -4.97 -21.73 -5.16
CA ASP A 245 -4.05 -20.78 -4.55
C ASP A 245 -4.75 -19.46 -4.22
N ILE A 246 -4.47 -18.91 -3.04
CA ILE A 246 -5.19 -17.73 -2.49
C ILE A 246 -4.83 -16.41 -3.18
N HIS A 247 -3.74 -16.34 -3.92
CA HIS A 247 -3.22 -15.09 -4.45
C HIS A 247 -4.00 -14.59 -5.66
N ALA A 248 -3.99 -13.28 -5.83
CA ALA A 248 -4.53 -12.64 -7.02
C ALA A 248 -3.73 -13.06 -8.27
N ASN A 249 -4.43 -13.15 -9.41
CA ASN A 249 -3.79 -13.22 -10.71
C ASN A 249 -3.49 -11.80 -11.23
N THR A 250 -2.92 -11.70 -12.43
CA THR A 250 -2.55 -10.40 -13.02
C THR A 250 -3.72 -9.41 -13.08
N ASP A 251 -4.93 -9.89 -13.41
CA ASP A 251 -6.13 -9.04 -13.49
C ASP A 251 -6.60 -8.61 -12.10
N GLY A 252 -6.57 -9.52 -11.12
CA GLY A 252 -6.88 -9.22 -9.72
C GLY A 252 -5.90 -8.22 -9.11
N TYR A 253 -4.62 -8.35 -9.39
CA TYR A 253 -3.63 -7.33 -9.01
C TYR A 253 -3.91 -5.99 -9.68
N GLY A 254 -4.44 -5.99 -10.90
CA GLY A 254 -4.91 -4.77 -11.56
C GLY A 254 -6.05 -4.09 -10.82
N VAL A 255 -7.02 -4.87 -10.32
CA VAL A 255 -8.14 -4.37 -9.49
C VAL A 255 -7.60 -3.75 -8.19
N MET A 256 -6.66 -4.42 -7.51
CA MET A 256 -6.01 -3.88 -6.31
C MET A 256 -5.27 -2.57 -6.60
N ALA A 257 -4.51 -2.52 -7.70
CA ALA A 257 -3.80 -1.30 -8.10
C ALA A 257 -4.74 -0.12 -8.36
N GLN A 258 -5.94 -0.37 -8.90
CA GLN A 258 -6.95 0.68 -9.09
C GLN A 258 -7.54 1.15 -7.75
N ALA A 259 -7.73 0.25 -6.78
CA ALA A 259 -8.17 0.63 -5.43
C ALA A 259 -7.14 1.56 -4.76
N PHE A 260 -5.86 1.25 -4.80
CA PHE A 260 -4.80 2.15 -4.31
C PHE A 260 -4.72 3.46 -5.09
N LEU A 261 -4.97 3.42 -6.41
CA LEU A 261 -4.93 4.62 -7.24
C LEU A 261 -6.04 5.61 -6.85
N ALA A 262 -7.21 5.11 -6.47
CA ALA A 262 -8.33 5.95 -6.04
C ALA A 262 -7.95 6.81 -4.83
N GLU A 263 -7.24 6.24 -3.85
CA GLU A 263 -6.78 6.95 -2.64
C GLU A 263 -5.68 7.99 -2.92
N LEU A 264 -5.03 7.92 -4.06
CA LEU A 264 -4.04 8.92 -4.50
C LEU A 264 -4.67 10.07 -5.28
N ASP A 265 -5.96 9.96 -5.63
CA ASP A 265 -6.70 10.94 -6.43
C ASP A 265 -7.56 11.90 -5.58
N ASP A 266 -7.80 11.54 -4.31
CA ASP A 266 -8.54 12.33 -3.33
C ASP A 266 -7.62 13.33 -2.59
#